data_fbbb8935823cf7338fd49567fc46cbb9
#
_entry.id   fbbb8935823cf7338fd49567fc46cbb9
#
_cell.length_a   1.000
_cell.length_b   1.000
_cell.length_c   1.000
_cell.angle_alpha   90.00
_cell.angle_beta   90.00
_cell.angle_gamma   90.00
#
_symmetry.space_group_name_H-M   'P 1'
#
loop_
_entity.id
_entity.type
_entity.pdbx_description
1 polymer ?
#
loop_
_entity_poly.entity_id
_entity_poly.type
_entity_poly.pdbx_seq_one_letter_code
_entity_poly.pdbx_strand_id
1 'polypeptide(L)'
;VSLLAAVLPFAAYAQTTVTVTGTVVDDTDEPVIGASVMVKGGTSGVPTDIDGKYSITVPSDAILEFSSIGFRTIEEKVSGRQVINVRMSTDQNFLDEVVVVGYGTQKRGSITGAISGVDNEEMLKTKSENPTNMLTGRVSGLRVWQKNAEPGTYRSDLDIRGLGSPLVIIDGVPRDISDFQRLNPQDIDNVSVLKDASAAVYGMRAGNGVVLVTTKKGQEGRTKVNYNGSVTFQTPLSMPKLTNAVDAMMLWNEKNTNSVTGGSPAFTQEDIDAYLNGTRKGTDWNELVFSKVVPQTQHDISVSGGSEKFQYYLSMGYLYQEGFFASRDLNYDKYNVRANVNAEIVRGLKLNLDITGMSDTRNTPYYDSPELIRTYWATGSIYPAYADPEQTMLNYSGLELDKNVVAMMTADISGYRKYQQKKLTTAASLEYDFGTVTDALKGLSVKGMYSYDYRHDDNEAYRREYSLYAYDSVKDIYNVKTYGESSPSNLSKTSYNFSQQLAQAL
;
A
#
# COMPACT_ATOMS: atom_id res chain seq x y z
N VAL A 1 -15.09 16.66 -56.11
CA VAL A 1 -14.92 15.36 -55.50
C VAL A 1 -15.97 15.22 -54.41
N SER A 2 -17.10 14.53 -54.74
CA SER A 2 -18.25 14.33 -53.85
C SER A 2 -17.98 13.19 -52.88
N LEU A 3 -18.03 13.50 -51.56
CA LEU A 3 -17.96 12.51 -50.49
C LEU A 3 -19.40 11.95 -50.26
N LEU A 4 -19.63 10.71 -50.66
CA LEU A 4 -20.87 9.96 -50.40
C LEU A 4 -20.84 9.45 -48.97
N ALA A 5 -21.58 10.06 -48.05
CA ALA A 5 -21.79 9.57 -46.70
C ALA A 5 -22.78 8.40 -46.74
N ALA A 6 -22.29 7.18 -46.55
CA ALA A 6 -23.12 6.00 -46.35
C ALA A 6 -23.75 6.02 -44.94
N VAL A 7 -25.02 6.35 -44.85
CA VAL A 7 -25.85 6.19 -43.65
C VAL A 7 -26.23 4.72 -43.56
N LEU A 8 -25.56 3.97 -42.66
CA LEU A 8 -26.00 2.63 -42.27
C LEU A 8 -27.22 2.77 -41.34
N PRO A 9 -28.33 2.10 -41.58
CA PRO A 9 -29.43 2.09 -40.62
C PRO A 9 -29.03 1.25 -39.41
N PHE A 10 -28.96 1.88 -38.24
CA PHE A 10 -28.94 1.17 -36.96
C PHE A 10 -30.30 0.47 -36.82
N ALA A 11 -30.35 -0.83 -37.07
CA ALA A 11 -31.48 -1.66 -36.71
C ALA A 11 -31.52 -1.75 -35.18
N ALA A 12 -32.38 -0.99 -34.52
CA ALA A 12 -32.72 -1.16 -33.13
C ALA A 12 -33.39 -2.54 -32.96
N TYR A 13 -32.62 -3.52 -32.51
CA TYR A 13 -33.23 -4.78 -32.06
C TYR A 13 -34.02 -4.45 -30.77
N ALA A 14 -35.35 -4.49 -30.88
CA ALA A 14 -36.24 -4.45 -29.74
C ALA A 14 -35.96 -5.74 -28.92
N GLN A 15 -35.23 -5.65 -27.82
CA GLN A 15 -35.07 -6.76 -26.91
C GLN A 15 -36.43 -7.09 -26.30
N THR A 16 -36.90 -8.31 -26.57
CA THR A 16 -38.12 -8.83 -25.96
C THR A 16 -37.87 -9.04 -24.47
N THR A 17 -38.51 -8.23 -23.63
CA THR A 17 -38.45 -8.41 -22.17
C THR A 17 -39.49 -9.42 -21.72
N VAL A 18 -39.15 -10.20 -20.70
CA VAL A 18 -40.04 -11.17 -20.06
C VAL A 18 -40.03 -10.91 -18.55
N THR A 19 -41.19 -11.01 -17.91
CA THR A 19 -41.29 -11.00 -16.48
C THR A 19 -41.07 -12.41 -15.95
N VAL A 20 -40.00 -12.58 -15.18
CA VAL A 20 -39.62 -13.85 -14.53
C VAL A 20 -40.05 -13.81 -13.10
N THR A 21 -40.77 -14.84 -12.68
CA THR A 21 -41.15 -15.05 -11.26
C THR A 21 -40.59 -16.38 -10.77
N GLY A 22 -40.51 -16.56 -9.49
CA GLY A 22 -40.07 -17.84 -8.93
C GLY A 22 -39.87 -17.77 -7.43
N THR A 23 -39.42 -18.90 -6.87
CA THR A 23 -39.14 -19.04 -5.45
C THR A 23 -37.69 -19.46 -5.27
N VAL A 24 -37.01 -18.86 -4.32
CA VAL A 24 -35.66 -19.22 -3.89
C VAL A 24 -35.74 -19.92 -2.54
N VAL A 25 -35.28 -21.17 -2.50
CA VAL A 25 -35.24 -21.99 -1.27
C VAL A 25 -33.84 -22.52 -1.00
N ASP A 26 -33.57 -22.90 0.22
CA ASP A 26 -32.33 -23.56 0.61
C ASP A 26 -32.34 -25.10 0.43
N ASP A 27 -31.30 -25.79 0.92
CA ASP A 27 -31.16 -27.24 0.86
C ASP A 27 -32.22 -27.99 1.69
N THR A 28 -32.88 -27.29 2.63
CA THR A 28 -33.93 -27.84 3.53
C THR A 28 -35.34 -27.47 3.10
N ASP A 29 -35.49 -26.89 1.90
CA ASP A 29 -36.76 -26.35 1.36
C ASP A 29 -37.31 -25.12 2.12
N GLU A 30 -36.49 -24.47 2.97
CA GLU A 30 -36.88 -23.23 3.61
C GLU A 30 -36.67 -22.02 2.68
N PRO A 31 -37.58 -21.01 2.70
CA PRO A 31 -37.45 -19.83 1.83
C PRO A 31 -36.23 -18.98 2.21
N VAL A 32 -35.40 -18.62 1.22
CA VAL A 32 -34.28 -17.69 1.42
C VAL A 32 -34.80 -16.26 1.32
N ILE A 33 -34.99 -15.61 2.47
CA ILE A 33 -35.52 -14.25 2.57
C ILE A 33 -34.44 -13.22 2.26
N GLY A 34 -34.77 -12.22 1.42
CA GLY A 34 -33.84 -11.12 1.09
C GLY A 34 -32.70 -11.53 0.16
N ALA A 35 -32.79 -12.69 -0.50
CA ALA A 35 -31.84 -13.06 -1.55
C ALA A 35 -31.91 -12.04 -2.70
N SER A 36 -30.76 -11.58 -3.16
CA SER A 36 -30.67 -10.65 -4.28
C SER A 36 -30.78 -11.41 -5.60
N VAL A 37 -31.72 -11.00 -6.46
CA VAL A 37 -31.90 -11.53 -7.82
C VAL A 37 -31.59 -10.43 -8.80
N MET A 38 -30.49 -10.54 -9.55
CA MET A 38 -30.00 -9.52 -10.45
C MET A 38 -29.74 -10.06 -11.87
N VAL A 39 -29.73 -9.18 -12.85
CA VAL A 39 -29.20 -9.53 -14.17
C VAL A 39 -27.67 -9.50 -14.10
N LYS A 40 -27.00 -10.55 -14.53
CA LYS A 40 -25.54 -10.63 -14.53
C LYS A 40 -24.92 -9.48 -15.30
N GLY A 41 -24.07 -8.69 -14.62
CA GLY A 41 -23.46 -7.49 -15.19
C GLY A 41 -24.37 -6.25 -15.21
N GLY A 42 -25.60 -6.32 -14.68
CA GLY A 42 -26.52 -5.20 -14.51
C GLY A 42 -26.41 -4.57 -13.11
N THR A 43 -27.01 -3.38 -12.99
CA THR A 43 -27.07 -2.63 -11.70
C THR A 43 -28.45 -2.71 -11.04
N SER A 44 -29.44 -3.34 -11.67
CA SER A 44 -30.82 -3.44 -11.20
C SER A 44 -31.12 -4.88 -10.76
N GLY A 45 -31.66 -5.03 -9.55
CA GLY A 45 -32.09 -6.31 -9.01
C GLY A 45 -33.26 -6.14 -8.04
N VAL A 46 -33.87 -7.26 -7.65
CA VAL A 46 -34.96 -7.31 -6.69
C VAL A 46 -34.60 -8.30 -5.56
N PRO A 47 -34.95 -8.01 -4.31
CA PRO A 47 -34.83 -9.00 -3.23
C PRO A 47 -36.01 -9.99 -3.25
N THR A 48 -35.81 -11.19 -2.70
CA THR A 48 -36.88 -12.13 -2.39
C THR A 48 -37.67 -11.67 -1.17
N ASP A 49 -38.98 -11.95 -1.16
CA ASP A 49 -39.86 -11.66 -0.04
C ASP A 49 -39.75 -12.71 1.11
N ILE A 50 -40.67 -12.62 2.12
CA ILE A 50 -40.68 -13.51 3.27
C ILE A 50 -41.01 -14.98 2.93
N ASP A 51 -41.60 -15.23 1.76
CA ASP A 51 -41.88 -16.57 1.22
C ASP A 51 -40.79 -17.01 0.24
N GLY A 52 -39.69 -16.26 0.10
CA GLY A 52 -38.63 -16.51 -0.87
C GLY A 52 -39.01 -16.21 -2.33
N LYS A 53 -40.15 -15.54 -2.58
CA LYS A 53 -40.65 -15.26 -3.94
C LYS A 53 -40.02 -13.98 -4.49
N TYR A 54 -39.83 -13.94 -5.81
CA TYR A 54 -39.35 -12.75 -6.53
C TYR A 54 -40.08 -12.55 -7.84
N SER A 55 -40.04 -11.33 -8.36
CA SER A 55 -40.54 -10.97 -9.68
C SER A 55 -39.64 -9.91 -10.30
N ILE A 56 -39.04 -10.20 -11.46
CA ILE A 56 -38.12 -9.30 -12.15
C ILE A 56 -38.41 -9.29 -13.65
N THR A 57 -38.39 -8.11 -14.27
CA THR A 57 -38.58 -7.96 -15.74
C THR A 57 -37.21 -7.76 -16.39
N VAL A 58 -36.83 -8.69 -17.25
CA VAL A 58 -35.49 -8.78 -17.84
C VAL A 58 -35.56 -9.15 -19.34
N PRO A 59 -34.50 -8.93 -20.12
CA PRO A 59 -34.41 -9.48 -21.50
C PRO A 59 -34.57 -11.00 -21.50
N SER A 60 -35.22 -11.52 -22.56
CA SER A 60 -35.51 -12.95 -22.65
C SER A 60 -34.29 -13.86 -22.75
N ASP A 61 -33.12 -13.30 -23.07
CA ASP A 61 -31.83 -13.96 -23.19
C ASP A 61 -30.89 -13.68 -21.97
N ALA A 62 -31.37 -12.96 -20.94
CA ALA A 62 -30.61 -12.59 -19.79
C ALA A 62 -30.18 -13.79 -18.94
N ILE A 63 -29.11 -13.62 -18.17
CA ILE A 63 -28.71 -14.53 -17.12
C ILE A 63 -29.07 -13.86 -15.79
N LEU A 64 -29.83 -14.52 -14.96
CA LEU A 64 -30.14 -14.11 -13.59
C LEU A 64 -29.09 -14.67 -12.65
N GLU A 65 -28.59 -13.82 -11.77
CA GLU A 65 -27.68 -14.16 -10.68
C GLU A 65 -28.44 -14.08 -9.35
N PHE A 66 -28.44 -15.17 -8.61
CA PHE A 66 -29.06 -15.31 -7.29
C PHE A 66 -27.97 -15.34 -6.23
N SER A 67 -27.97 -14.37 -5.32
CA SER A 67 -26.96 -14.30 -4.24
C SER A 67 -27.61 -13.99 -2.90
N SER A 68 -27.11 -14.63 -1.84
CA SER A 68 -27.51 -14.37 -0.46
C SER A 68 -26.34 -14.67 0.48
N ILE A 69 -26.28 -13.98 1.61
CA ILE A 69 -25.23 -14.21 2.61
C ILE A 69 -25.30 -15.63 3.14
N GLY A 70 -24.20 -16.38 3.03
CA GLY A 70 -24.12 -17.77 3.50
C GLY A 70 -24.51 -18.82 2.45
N PHE A 71 -24.83 -18.41 1.24
CA PHE A 71 -25.20 -19.30 0.13
C PHE A 71 -24.29 -19.12 -1.07
N ARG A 72 -24.11 -20.16 -1.86
CA ARG A 72 -23.40 -20.10 -3.14
C ARG A 72 -24.22 -19.32 -4.14
N THR A 73 -23.58 -18.39 -4.83
CA THR A 73 -24.20 -17.67 -5.95
C THR A 73 -24.55 -18.64 -7.08
N ILE A 74 -25.77 -18.55 -7.58
CA ILE A 74 -26.28 -19.40 -8.68
C ILE A 74 -26.62 -18.52 -9.87
N GLU A 75 -26.25 -18.97 -11.06
CA GLU A 75 -26.57 -18.32 -12.31
C GLU A 75 -27.56 -19.18 -13.11
N GLU A 76 -28.68 -18.57 -13.52
CA GLU A 76 -29.71 -19.20 -14.33
C GLU A 76 -30.00 -18.38 -15.59
N LYS A 77 -29.98 -19.07 -16.76
CA LYS A 77 -30.37 -18.43 -18.02
C LYS A 77 -31.88 -18.34 -18.11
N VAL A 78 -32.40 -17.17 -18.42
CA VAL A 78 -33.84 -16.93 -18.60
C VAL A 78 -34.40 -17.73 -19.77
N SER A 79 -33.78 -17.63 -20.94
CA SER A 79 -34.17 -18.36 -22.17
C SER A 79 -35.70 -18.34 -22.45
N GLY A 80 -36.33 -17.17 -22.19
CA GLY A 80 -37.76 -16.97 -22.37
C GLY A 80 -38.67 -17.61 -21.29
N ARG A 81 -38.11 -18.25 -20.25
CA ARG A 81 -38.90 -18.84 -19.15
C ARG A 81 -39.53 -17.75 -18.29
N GLN A 82 -40.79 -17.94 -17.92
CA GLN A 82 -41.53 -17.03 -17.04
C GLN A 82 -41.46 -17.43 -15.56
N VAL A 83 -41.11 -18.69 -15.30
CA VAL A 83 -40.96 -19.20 -13.92
C VAL A 83 -39.60 -19.86 -13.80
N ILE A 84 -38.81 -19.42 -12.82
CA ILE A 84 -37.52 -20.00 -12.50
C ILE A 84 -37.42 -20.14 -10.99
N ASN A 85 -37.50 -21.36 -10.48
CA ASN A 85 -37.29 -21.69 -9.09
C ASN A 85 -35.85 -22.12 -8.88
N VAL A 86 -35.22 -21.62 -7.82
CA VAL A 86 -33.80 -21.83 -7.53
C VAL A 86 -33.65 -22.42 -6.14
N ARG A 87 -32.82 -23.45 -6.01
CA ARG A 87 -32.39 -24.03 -4.74
C ARG A 87 -30.96 -23.59 -4.48
N MET A 88 -30.76 -22.76 -3.47
CA MET A 88 -29.43 -22.29 -3.07
C MET A 88 -28.82 -23.27 -2.08
N SER A 89 -27.64 -23.78 -2.38
CA SER A 89 -26.86 -24.55 -1.44
C SER A 89 -26.09 -23.63 -0.49
N THR A 90 -26.05 -23.99 0.77
CA THR A 90 -25.23 -23.31 1.76
C THR A 90 -23.78 -23.32 1.30
N ASP A 91 -23.15 -22.17 1.29
CA ASP A 91 -21.72 -22.09 0.98
C ASP A 91 -20.91 -22.60 2.17
N GLN A 92 -20.60 -23.89 2.13
CA GLN A 92 -19.78 -24.53 3.15
C GLN A 92 -18.39 -23.88 3.28
N ASN A 93 -17.90 -23.22 2.22
CA ASN A 93 -16.64 -22.47 2.30
C ASN A 93 -16.75 -21.25 3.21
N PHE A 94 -17.95 -20.66 3.38
CA PHE A 94 -18.17 -19.57 4.32
C PHE A 94 -18.16 -20.02 5.78
N LEU A 95 -18.56 -21.27 6.05
CA LEU A 95 -18.51 -21.89 7.38
C LEU A 95 -17.14 -22.53 7.66
N ASP A 96 -16.39 -22.88 6.63
CA ASP A 96 -15.07 -23.48 6.70
C ASP A 96 -13.92 -22.48 6.58
N GLU A 97 -14.20 -21.17 6.55
CA GLU A 97 -13.15 -20.15 6.62
C GLU A 97 -12.37 -20.35 7.94
N VAL A 98 -11.17 -20.89 7.76
CA VAL A 98 -10.30 -21.26 8.87
C VAL A 98 -9.46 -20.04 9.22
N VAL A 99 -9.64 -19.51 10.41
CA VAL A 99 -8.81 -18.41 10.93
C VAL A 99 -7.68 -19.02 11.75
N VAL A 100 -6.46 -18.58 11.48
CA VAL A 100 -5.30 -18.93 12.31
C VAL A 100 -5.46 -18.26 13.67
N VAL A 101 -5.56 -19.04 14.72
CA VAL A 101 -5.70 -18.58 16.10
C VAL A 101 -4.62 -19.24 16.95
N GLY A 102 -3.72 -18.45 17.48
CA GLY A 102 -2.61 -18.98 18.25
C GLY A 102 -1.68 -19.84 17.40
N TYR A 103 -1.40 -21.05 17.84
CA TYR A 103 -0.57 -22.03 17.14
C TYR A 103 -1.38 -23.05 16.32
N GLY A 104 -2.69 -22.83 16.20
CA GLY A 104 -3.62 -23.72 15.46
C GLY A 104 -4.55 -22.95 14.55
N THR A 105 -5.40 -23.70 13.86
CA THR A 105 -6.45 -23.16 13.00
C THR A 105 -7.82 -23.50 13.61
N GLN A 106 -8.72 -22.53 13.68
CA GLN A 106 -10.10 -22.72 14.13
C GLN A 106 -11.07 -22.21 13.07
N LYS A 107 -12.22 -22.88 12.95
CA LYS A 107 -13.28 -22.40 12.08
C LYS A 107 -13.80 -21.06 12.59
N ARG A 108 -14.01 -20.09 11.70
CA ARG A 108 -14.46 -18.72 12.06
C ARG A 108 -15.73 -18.72 12.92
N GLY A 109 -16.65 -19.64 12.65
CA GLY A 109 -17.90 -19.77 13.41
C GLY A 109 -17.73 -20.29 14.85
N SER A 110 -16.58 -20.90 15.21
CA SER A 110 -16.29 -21.41 16.56
C SER A 110 -15.49 -20.44 17.43
N ILE A 111 -15.12 -19.26 16.89
CA ILE A 111 -14.28 -18.30 17.59
C ILE A 111 -15.16 -17.37 18.44
N THR A 112 -15.11 -17.51 19.76
CA THR A 112 -15.81 -16.65 20.71
C THR A 112 -15.07 -15.36 21.07
N GLY A 113 -13.82 -15.21 20.59
CA GLY A 113 -12.98 -14.04 20.84
C GLY A 113 -13.28 -12.86 19.90
N ALA A 114 -12.91 -11.64 20.31
CA ALA A 114 -13.02 -10.43 19.48
C ALA A 114 -11.96 -10.42 18.37
N ILE A 115 -12.22 -11.17 17.28
CA ILE A 115 -11.36 -11.24 16.11
C ILE A 115 -11.99 -10.47 14.96
N SER A 116 -11.19 -9.67 14.27
CA SER A 116 -11.58 -8.99 13.03
C SER A 116 -10.57 -9.36 11.95
N GLY A 117 -11.03 -9.85 10.82
CA GLY A 117 -10.18 -10.23 9.69
C GLY A 117 -10.49 -9.40 8.45
N VAL A 118 -9.47 -9.24 7.60
CA VAL A 118 -9.57 -8.66 6.27
C VAL A 118 -8.87 -9.61 5.32
N ASP A 119 -9.58 -10.08 4.30
CA ASP A 119 -9.02 -10.92 3.25
C ASP A 119 -8.22 -10.10 2.22
N ASN A 120 -7.50 -10.80 1.36
CA ASN A 120 -6.68 -10.19 0.33
C ASN A 120 -7.49 -9.30 -0.63
N GLU A 121 -8.66 -9.77 -1.06
CA GLU A 121 -9.49 -9.05 -2.03
C GLU A 121 -9.97 -7.71 -1.46
N GLU A 122 -10.46 -7.71 -0.23
CA GLU A 122 -10.90 -6.50 0.45
C GLU A 122 -9.71 -5.54 0.70
N MET A 123 -8.55 -6.08 1.09
CA MET A 123 -7.34 -5.29 1.32
C MET A 123 -6.86 -4.60 0.03
N LEU A 124 -6.85 -5.31 -1.10
CA LEU A 124 -6.36 -4.80 -2.40
C LEU A 124 -7.26 -3.74 -3.05
N LYS A 125 -8.48 -3.51 -2.53
CA LYS A 125 -9.34 -2.38 -2.96
C LYS A 125 -8.68 -1.02 -2.68
N THR A 126 -7.80 -0.94 -1.68
CA THR A 126 -6.98 0.25 -1.42
C THR A 126 -5.61 0.05 -2.04
N LYS A 127 -5.20 0.93 -2.95
CA LYS A 127 -3.88 0.86 -3.57
C LYS A 127 -2.85 1.54 -2.67
N SER A 128 -1.93 0.76 -2.14
CA SER A 128 -0.77 1.22 -1.38
C SER A 128 0.35 0.19 -1.51
N GLU A 129 1.59 0.62 -1.47
CA GLU A 129 2.76 -0.25 -1.37
C GLU A 129 2.95 -0.82 0.04
N ASN A 130 2.31 -0.20 1.03
CA ASN A 130 2.38 -0.56 2.44
C ASN A 130 1.10 -1.26 2.89
N PRO A 131 1.13 -2.57 3.19
CA PRO A 131 -0.05 -3.33 3.62
C PRO A 131 -0.74 -2.74 4.85
N THR A 132 0.01 -2.10 5.77
CA THR A 132 -0.62 -1.51 6.96
C THR A 132 -1.59 -0.39 6.60
N ASN A 133 -1.29 0.42 5.58
CA ASN A 133 -2.17 1.49 5.13
C ASN A 133 -3.46 0.96 4.50
N MET A 134 -3.40 -0.23 3.89
CA MET A 134 -4.55 -0.90 3.30
C MET A 134 -5.59 -1.36 4.35
N LEU A 135 -5.18 -1.48 5.62
CA LEU A 135 -6.07 -1.84 6.74
C LEU A 135 -6.86 -0.64 7.30
N THR A 136 -6.55 0.58 6.86
CA THR A 136 -7.19 1.80 7.36
C THR A 136 -8.71 1.76 7.15
N GLY A 137 -9.48 1.89 8.24
CA GLY A 137 -10.94 1.89 8.21
C GLY A 137 -11.60 0.53 7.97
N ARG A 138 -10.82 -0.57 7.78
CA ARG A 138 -11.36 -1.91 7.49
C ARG A 138 -11.47 -2.81 8.71
N VAL A 139 -10.67 -2.56 9.72
CA VAL A 139 -10.63 -3.37 10.94
C VAL A 139 -11.15 -2.55 12.12
N SER A 140 -12.28 -2.96 12.68
CA SER A 140 -12.84 -2.30 13.86
C SER A 140 -11.84 -2.32 15.02
N GLY A 141 -11.60 -1.16 15.65
CA GLY A 141 -10.69 -0.98 16.78
C GLY A 141 -9.19 -1.01 16.42
N LEU A 142 -8.83 -1.11 15.14
CA LEU A 142 -7.47 -0.88 14.66
C LEU A 142 -7.34 0.56 14.14
N ARG A 143 -6.42 1.30 14.70
CA ARG A 143 -6.04 2.62 14.24
C ARG A 143 -4.73 2.51 13.45
N VAL A 144 -4.73 3.10 12.26
CA VAL A 144 -3.55 3.18 11.39
C VAL A 144 -3.31 4.64 11.07
N TRP A 145 -2.07 5.12 11.23
CA TRP A 145 -1.70 6.45 10.74
C TRP A 145 -0.31 6.42 10.13
N GLN A 146 -0.24 6.99 8.96
CA GLN A 146 1.01 7.13 8.21
C GLN A 146 1.74 8.40 8.67
N LYS A 147 2.94 8.24 9.23
CA LYS A 147 3.79 9.36 9.68
C LYS A 147 4.53 10.03 8.53
N ASN A 148 4.87 9.25 7.50
CA ASN A 148 5.60 9.73 6.34
C ASN A 148 5.16 8.92 5.10
N ALA A 149 4.89 9.63 4.01
CA ALA A 149 4.51 9.06 2.72
C ALA A 149 5.66 9.09 1.69
N GLU A 150 6.86 9.44 2.12
CA GLU A 150 8.04 9.45 1.26
C GLU A 150 8.35 8.02 0.79
N PRO A 151 8.62 7.81 -0.53
CA PRO A 151 8.90 6.51 -1.09
C PRO A 151 9.91 5.70 -0.28
N GLY A 152 9.60 4.43 0.01
CA GLY A 152 10.48 3.50 0.72
C GLY A 152 10.69 3.76 2.22
N THR A 153 10.04 4.77 2.84
CA THR A 153 10.21 5.03 4.28
C THR A 153 9.41 4.08 5.16
N TYR A 154 8.25 3.62 4.73
CA TYR A 154 7.37 2.67 5.45
C TYR A 154 7.14 3.02 6.92
N ARG A 155 6.83 4.29 7.21
CA ARG A 155 6.56 4.77 8.58
C ARG A 155 5.07 4.92 8.84
N SER A 156 4.42 3.79 9.09
CA SER A 156 3.03 3.74 9.54
C SER A 156 2.94 3.06 10.90
N ASP A 157 2.20 3.64 11.81
CA ASP A 157 1.96 3.07 13.13
C ASP A 157 0.62 2.34 13.14
N LEU A 158 0.58 1.24 13.88
CA LEU A 158 -0.62 0.49 14.21
C LEU A 158 -0.89 0.61 15.72
N ASP A 159 -2.15 0.78 16.07
CA ASP A 159 -2.59 0.82 17.45
C ASP A 159 -3.95 0.12 17.57
N ILE A 160 -4.05 -0.81 18.50
CA ILE A 160 -5.29 -1.51 18.80
C ILE A 160 -5.88 -0.92 20.07
N ARG A 161 -7.05 -0.26 19.94
CA ARG A 161 -7.82 0.33 21.03
C ARG A 161 -7.07 1.33 21.93
N GLY A 162 -6.01 1.98 21.44
CA GLY A 162 -5.22 2.92 22.22
C GLY A 162 -4.16 2.29 23.12
N LEU A 163 -3.90 0.99 23.00
CA LEU A 163 -2.95 0.25 23.82
C LEU A 163 -1.50 0.34 23.30
N GLY A 164 -1.30 0.91 22.12
CA GLY A 164 0.01 1.03 21.48
C GLY A 164 0.27 -0.04 20.43
N SER A 165 1.53 -0.20 20.04
CA SER A 165 1.93 -1.08 18.94
C SER A 165 1.63 -2.56 19.26
N PRO A 166 0.87 -3.25 18.40
CA PRO A 166 0.58 -4.68 18.57
C PRO A 166 1.80 -5.55 18.23
N LEU A 167 1.75 -6.79 18.68
CA LEU A 167 2.65 -7.84 18.21
C LEU A 167 2.25 -8.24 16.80
N VAL A 168 3.21 -8.28 15.86
CA VAL A 168 2.98 -8.76 14.50
C VAL A 168 3.51 -10.18 14.38
N ILE A 169 2.67 -11.07 13.83
CA ILE A 169 3.02 -12.46 13.57
C ILE A 169 2.77 -12.76 12.09
N ILE A 170 3.80 -13.20 11.38
CA ILE A 170 3.72 -13.54 9.96
C ILE A 170 3.96 -15.03 9.83
N ASP A 171 2.96 -15.77 9.34
CA ASP A 171 2.98 -17.23 9.17
C ASP A 171 3.42 -17.99 10.44
N GLY A 172 2.96 -17.50 11.61
CA GLY A 172 3.28 -18.08 12.92
C GLY A 172 4.59 -17.61 13.55
N VAL A 173 5.39 -16.79 12.86
CA VAL A 173 6.66 -16.25 13.37
C VAL A 173 6.48 -14.81 13.83
N PRO A 174 6.79 -14.48 15.11
CA PRO A 174 6.81 -13.09 15.58
C PRO A 174 7.88 -12.28 14.85
N ARG A 175 7.49 -11.15 14.26
CA ARG A 175 8.38 -10.26 13.48
C ARG A 175 8.11 -8.79 13.80
N ASP A 176 9.00 -7.93 13.33
CA ASP A 176 8.82 -6.48 13.46
C ASP A 176 7.71 -5.96 12.55
N ILE A 177 7.06 -4.87 12.97
CA ILE A 177 6.05 -4.19 12.16
C ILE A 177 6.61 -3.76 10.79
N SER A 178 7.89 -3.41 10.71
CA SER A 178 8.58 -3.07 9.48
C SER A 178 8.60 -4.20 8.46
N ASP A 179 8.53 -5.45 8.92
CA ASP A 179 8.47 -6.62 8.05
C ASP A 179 7.10 -6.75 7.38
N PHE A 180 6.05 -6.53 8.15
CA PHE A 180 4.69 -6.48 7.61
C PHE A 180 4.52 -5.31 6.63
N GLN A 181 5.04 -4.12 6.96
CA GLN A 181 4.96 -2.95 6.10
C GLN A 181 5.62 -3.14 4.73
N ARG A 182 6.63 -4.01 4.65
CA ARG A 182 7.38 -4.31 3.42
C ARG A 182 6.94 -5.56 2.70
N LEU A 183 6.01 -6.35 3.26
CA LEU A 183 5.44 -7.48 2.55
C LEU A 183 4.81 -7.00 1.23
N ASN A 184 4.88 -7.88 0.23
CA ASN A 184 4.10 -7.66 -0.98
C ASN A 184 2.61 -7.89 -0.68
N PRO A 185 1.73 -6.90 -0.85
CA PRO A 185 0.30 -7.07 -0.61
C PRO A 185 -0.33 -8.23 -1.40
N GLN A 186 0.20 -8.53 -2.59
CA GLN A 186 -0.29 -9.63 -3.42
C GLN A 186 -0.01 -11.02 -2.82
N ASP A 187 1.00 -11.13 -1.96
CA ASP A 187 1.36 -12.40 -1.30
C ASP A 187 0.58 -12.62 0.01
N ILE A 188 -0.13 -11.63 0.52
CA ILE A 188 -0.95 -11.75 1.72
C ILE A 188 -2.25 -12.46 1.35
N ASP A 189 -2.66 -13.42 2.16
CA ASP A 189 -3.95 -14.11 2.05
C ASP A 189 -4.99 -13.46 2.94
N ASN A 190 -4.64 -13.30 4.23
CA ASN A 190 -5.52 -12.74 5.24
C ASN A 190 -4.73 -11.99 6.31
N VAL A 191 -5.34 -10.94 6.87
CA VAL A 191 -4.85 -10.25 8.06
C VAL A 191 -5.92 -10.30 9.14
N SER A 192 -5.62 -10.95 10.25
CA SER A 192 -6.52 -11.05 11.41
C SER A 192 -5.96 -10.25 12.58
N VAL A 193 -6.83 -9.50 13.25
CA VAL A 193 -6.48 -8.71 14.42
C VAL A 193 -7.13 -9.32 15.65
N LEU A 194 -6.29 -9.84 16.56
CA LEU A 194 -6.69 -10.39 17.84
C LEU A 194 -6.67 -9.30 18.91
N LYS A 195 -7.77 -9.18 19.59
CA LYS A 195 -8.01 -8.20 20.64
C LYS A 195 -8.28 -8.92 21.94
N ASP A 196 -7.91 -8.31 23.05
CA ASP A 196 -8.23 -8.83 24.38
C ASP A 196 -7.71 -10.25 24.66
N ALA A 197 -8.55 -11.08 25.26
CA ALA A 197 -8.19 -12.44 25.67
C ALA A 197 -7.72 -13.36 24.53
N SER A 198 -8.17 -13.11 23.29
CA SER A 198 -7.75 -13.90 22.13
C SER A 198 -6.26 -13.75 21.81
N ALA A 199 -5.65 -12.65 22.22
CA ALA A 199 -4.21 -12.40 22.06
C ALA A 199 -3.35 -13.10 23.14
N ALA A 200 -3.95 -13.54 24.27
CA ALA A 200 -3.22 -14.06 25.44
C ALA A 200 -2.40 -15.33 25.13
N VAL A 201 -2.78 -16.10 24.11
CA VAL A 201 -2.04 -17.28 23.64
C VAL A 201 -0.58 -16.95 23.26
N TYR A 202 -0.32 -15.70 22.88
CA TYR A 202 1.02 -15.21 22.49
C TYR A 202 1.81 -14.62 23.66
N GLY A 203 1.29 -14.75 24.89
CA GLY A 203 1.95 -14.33 26.12
C GLY A 203 2.00 -12.83 26.34
N MET A 204 2.91 -12.37 27.22
CA MET A 204 3.00 -10.97 27.65
C MET A 204 3.28 -9.97 26.50
N ARG A 205 3.97 -10.39 25.45
CA ARG A 205 4.25 -9.54 24.28
C ARG A 205 3.01 -9.14 23.50
N ALA A 206 1.91 -9.86 23.69
CA ALA A 206 0.62 -9.62 23.04
C ALA A 206 -0.33 -8.74 23.85
N GLY A 207 0.14 -8.11 24.94
CA GLY A 207 -0.70 -7.24 25.80
C GLY A 207 -1.38 -6.09 25.05
N ASN A 208 -0.81 -5.61 23.96
CA ASN A 208 -1.37 -4.57 23.10
C ASN A 208 -2.19 -5.14 21.92
N GLY A 209 -2.49 -6.45 21.95
CA GLY A 209 -3.11 -7.15 20.83
C GLY A 209 -2.12 -7.74 19.83
N VAL A 210 -2.63 -8.48 18.86
CA VAL A 210 -1.84 -9.19 17.85
C VAL A 210 -2.40 -8.93 16.46
N VAL A 211 -1.51 -8.67 15.51
CA VAL A 211 -1.82 -8.68 14.07
C VAL A 211 -1.24 -9.96 13.49
N LEU A 212 -2.12 -10.88 13.11
CA LEU A 212 -1.76 -12.12 12.43
C LEU A 212 -1.82 -11.90 10.93
N VAL A 213 -0.74 -12.14 10.25
CA VAL A 213 -0.64 -12.07 8.80
C VAL A 213 -0.42 -13.48 8.29
N THR A 214 -1.35 -13.95 7.48
CA THR A 214 -1.22 -15.21 6.77
C THR A 214 -0.91 -14.90 5.31
N THR A 215 0.08 -15.57 4.77
CA THR A 215 0.45 -15.41 3.37
C THR A 215 -0.10 -16.54 2.51
N LYS A 216 -0.22 -16.28 1.22
CA LYS A 216 -0.72 -17.25 0.24
C LYS A 216 0.13 -18.51 0.23
N LYS A 217 -0.55 -19.65 0.17
CA LYS A 217 0.04 -21.00 0.12
C LYS A 217 -0.38 -21.71 -1.14
N GLY A 218 0.33 -22.77 -1.46
CA GLY A 218 -0.06 -23.71 -2.50
C GLY A 218 -1.41 -24.35 -2.16
N GLN A 219 -2.19 -24.65 -3.17
CA GLN A 219 -3.46 -25.36 -3.07
C GLN A 219 -3.46 -26.54 -4.02
N GLU A 220 -4.22 -27.58 -3.66
CA GLU A 220 -4.46 -28.69 -4.55
C GLU A 220 -5.16 -28.24 -5.83
N GLY A 221 -4.70 -28.75 -6.96
CA GLY A 221 -5.29 -28.47 -8.25
C GLY A 221 -4.26 -28.23 -9.35
N ARG A 222 -4.76 -27.88 -10.53
CA ARG A 222 -3.92 -27.56 -11.68
C ARG A 222 -3.09 -26.30 -11.41
N THR A 223 -1.90 -26.26 -11.97
CA THR A 223 -1.05 -25.07 -11.93
C THR A 223 -1.79 -23.84 -12.46
N LYS A 224 -1.85 -22.80 -11.64
CA LYS A 224 -2.41 -21.49 -11.98
C LYS A 224 -1.29 -20.48 -12.04
N VAL A 225 -1.26 -19.67 -13.08
CA VAL A 225 -0.34 -18.54 -13.24
C VAL A 225 -1.17 -17.26 -13.18
N ASN A 226 -0.81 -16.36 -12.27
CA ASN A 226 -1.46 -15.05 -12.15
C ASN A 226 -0.42 -13.97 -12.38
N TYR A 227 -0.80 -12.95 -13.16
CA TYR A 227 -0.04 -11.73 -13.33
C TYR A 227 -0.91 -10.53 -12.97
N ASN A 228 -0.36 -9.63 -12.15
CA ASN A 228 -0.99 -8.37 -11.81
C ASN A 228 -0.01 -7.24 -12.10
N GLY A 229 -0.37 -6.35 -13.01
CA GLY A 229 0.41 -5.17 -13.36
C GLY A 229 -0.40 -3.90 -13.14
N SER A 230 0.22 -2.86 -12.58
CA SER A 230 -0.42 -1.56 -12.40
C SER A 230 0.56 -0.42 -12.62
N VAL A 231 0.06 0.65 -13.24
CA VAL A 231 0.71 1.95 -13.34
C VAL A 231 -0.20 2.96 -12.66
N THR A 232 0.34 3.67 -11.70
CA THR A 232 -0.40 4.65 -10.89
C THR A 232 0.26 6.02 -11.05
N PHE A 233 -0.54 7.05 -11.29
CA PHE A 233 -0.08 8.43 -11.30
C PHE A 233 -0.53 9.09 -9.99
N GLN A 234 0.44 9.48 -9.18
CA GLN A 234 0.20 10.10 -7.89
C GLN A 234 0.23 11.62 -8.04
N THR A 235 -0.70 12.30 -7.38
CA THR A 235 -0.77 13.76 -7.30
C THR A 235 -0.89 14.20 -5.86
N PRO A 236 -0.27 15.32 -5.44
CA PRO A 236 -0.51 15.84 -4.10
C PRO A 236 -1.96 16.30 -3.97
N LEU A 237 -2.62 15.91 -2.89
CA LEU A 237 -4.00 16.34 -2.60
C LEU A 237 -4.09 17.84 -2.32
N SER A 238 -3.07 18.40 -1.72
CA SER A 238 -2.99 19.81 -1.36
C SER A 238 -1.52 20.22 -1.26
N MET A 239 -1.23 21.39 -1.76
CA MET A 239 0.07 22.06 -1.57
C MET A 239 -0.15 23.35 -0.79
N PRO A 240 0.76 23.70 0.14
CA PRO A 240 0.70 25.00 0.82
C PRO A 240 0.74 26.13 -0.21
N LYS A 241 -0.14 27.11 -0.05
CA LYS A 241 -0.06 28.35 -0.85
C LYS A 241 1.02 29.24 -0.27
N LEU A 242 2.07 29.46 -1.03
CA LEU A 242 3.08 30.44 -0.68
C LEU A 242 2.59 31.85 -1.05
N THR A 243 3.03 32.83 -0.28
CA THR A 243 2.76 34.24 -0.54
C THR A 243 3.49 34.66 -1.82
N ASN A 244 2.84 35.39 -2.71
CA ASN A 244 3.50 35.95 -3.87
C ASN A 244 4.50 37.06 -3.46
N ALA A 245 5.35 37.49 -4.39
CA ALA A 245 6.43 38.43 -4.10
C ALA A 245 5.91 39.80 -3.60
N VAL A 246 4.82 40.31 -4.19
CA VAL A 246 4.24 41.62 -3.81
C VAL A 246 3.67 41.57 -2.40
N ASP A 247 2.84 40.55 -2.10
CA ASP A 247 2.25 40.40 -0.77
C ASP A 247 3.35 40.17 0.29
N ALA A 248 4.39 39.42 -0.06
CA ALA A 248 5.54 39.21 0.82
C ALA A 248 6.27 40.51 1.16
N MET A 249 6.51 41.37 0.17
CA MET A 249 7.12 42.67 0.39
C MET A 249 6.26 43.57 1.26
N MET A 250 4.95 43.61 1.00
CA MET A 250 4.00 44.40 1.80
C MET A 250 3.99 43.93 3.26
N LEU A 251 3.94 42.62 3.51
CA LEU A 251 3.99 42.04 4.85
C LEU A 251 5.32 42.34 5.57
N TRP A 252 6.46 42.32 4.84
CA TRP A 252 7.75 42.70 5.39
C TRP A 252 7.80 44.20 5.76
N ASN A 253 7.27 45.05 4.92
CA ASN A 253 7.18 46.47 5.20
C ASN A 253 6.29 46.73 6.43
N GLU A 254 5.12 46.09 6.51
CA GLU A 254 4.24 46.19 7.66
C GLU A 254 4.91 45.69 8.94
N LYS A 255 5.59 44.53 8.90
CA LYS A 255 6.36 44.00 10.02
C LYS A 255 7.40 45.03 10.51
N ASN A 256 8.15 45.65 9.61
CA ASN A 256 9.20 46.58 9.98
C ASN A 256 8.64 47.88 10.57
N THR A 257 7.59 48.44 9.96
CA THR A 257 6.98 49.70 10.44
C THR A 257 6.25 49.52 11.77
N ASN A 258 5.67 48.33 12.01
CA ASN A 258 4.96 48.00 13.26
C ASN A 258 5.90 47.42 14.34
N SER A 259 7.21 47.38 14.11
CA SER A 259 8.16 46.95 15.12
C SER A 259 8.21 47.89 16.32
N VAL A 260 8.43 47.39 17.54
CA VAL A 260 8.49 48.17 18.78
C VAL A 260 9.56 49.30 18.72
N THR A 261 10.60 49.08 17.91
CA THR A 261 11.69 50.05 17.70
C THR A 261 11.42 51.04 16.56
N GLY A 262 10.30 50.92 15.84
CA GLY A 262 9.95 51.73 14.70
C GLY A 262 10.98 51.62 13.58
N GLY A 263 10.69 50.80 12.56
CA GLY A 263 11.57 50.59 11.42
C GLY A 263 11.05 51.25 10.14
N SER A 264 11.96 51.51 9.19
CA SER A 264 11.58 51.92 7.84
C SER A 264 11.14 50.70 7.02
N PRO A 265 10.29 50.90 5.99
CA PRO A 265 9.97 49.85 5.03
C PRO A 265 11.25 49.22 4.45
N ALA A 266 11.28 47.91 4.34
CA ALA A 266 12.41 47.17 3.77
C ALA A 266 12.46 47.28 2.24
N PHE A 267 11.30 47.47 1.61
CA PHE A 267 11.12 47.57 0.17
C PHE A 267 10.48 48.90 -0.19
N THR A 268 11.01 49.55 -1.21
CA THR A 268 10.44 50.81 -1.73
C THR A 268 9.19 50.55 -2.56
N GLN A 269 8.41 51.58 -2.84
CA GLN A 269 7.28 51.45 -3.76
C GLN A 269 7.75 51.09 -5.18
N GLU A 270 8.91 51.57 -5.61
CA GLU A 270 9.51 51.24 -6.91
C GLU A 270 9.85 49.76 -7.00
N ASP A 271 10.37 49.13 -5.91
CA ASP A 271 10.61 47.70 -5.86
C ASP A 271 9.30 46.91 -6.03
N ILE A 272 8.24 47.30 -5.33
CA ILE A 272 6.93 46.66 -5.41
C ILE A 272 6.34 46.83 -6.82
N ASP A 273 6.41 48.02 -7.38
CA ASP A 273 5.91 48.33 -8.72
C ASP A 273 6.63 47.52 -9.81
N ALA A 274 7.93 47.24 -9.63
CA ALA A 274 8.70 46.38 -10.55
C ALA A 274 8.14 44.93 -10.63
N TYR A 275 7.58 44.42 -9.56
CA TYR A 275 6.88 43.12 -9.57
C TYR A 275 5.44 43.21 -10.07
N LEU A 276 4.75 44.32 -9.78
CA LEU A 276 3.38 44.57 -10.26
C LEU A 276 3.30 44.71 -11.78
N ASN A 277 4.27 45.44 -12.35
CA ASN A 277 4.33 45.71 -13.80
C ASN A 277 5.04 44.59 -14.60
N GLY A 278 5.56 43.55 -13.91
CA GLY A 278 6.19 42.39 -14.52
C GLY A 278 7.66 42.60 -14.95
N THR A 279 8.28 43.76 -14.62
CA THR A 279 9.72 44.01 -14.87
C THR A 279 10.59 43.03 -14.06
N ARG A 280 10.15 42.73 -12.82
CA ARG A 280 10.71 41.67 -12.01
C ARG A 280 9.64 40.56 -11.80
N LYS A 281 10.07 39.31 -11.79
CA LYS A 281 9.20 38.17 -11.54
C LYS A 281 9.55 37.52 -10.22
N GLY A 282 8.54 37.20 -9.42
CA GLY A 282 8.71 36.34 -8.24
C GLY A 282 8.96 34.89 -8.64
N THR A 283 9.56 34.13 -7.74
CA THR A 283 9.79 32.71 -7.93
C THR A 283 8.59 31.91 -7.41
N ASP A 284 7.98 31.10 -8.27
CA ASP A 284 7.03 30.07 -7.84
C ASP A 284 7.81 28.84 -7.39
N TRP A 285 8.10 28.79 -6.10
CA TRP A 285 8.83 27.69 -5.49
C TRP A 285 8.06 26.37 -5.52
N ASN A 286 6.72 26.40 -5.57
CA ASN A 286 5.92 25.18 -5.70
C ASN A 286 6.16 24.49 -7.03
N GLU A 287 6.14 25.27 -8.11
CA GLU A 287 6.35 24.76 -9.46
C GLU A 287 7.79 24.30 -9.69
N LEU A 288 8.75 24.97 -9.06
CA LEU A 288 10.17 24.65 -9.22
C LEU A 288 10.61 23.43 -8.43
N VAL A 289 10.04 23.21 -7.23
CA VAL A 289 10.50 22.19 -6.29
C VAL A 289 9.71 20.88 -6.42
N PHE A 290 8.43 20.97 -6.81
CA PHE A 290 7.56 19.79 -6.79
C PHE A 290 6.97 19.44 -8.15
N SER A 291 7.02 18.17 -8.48
CA SER A 291 6.31 17.60 -9.63
C SER A 291 4.81 17.50 -9.32
N LYS A 292 3.96 17.89 -10.27
CA LYS A 292 2.49 17.80 -10.14
C LYS A 292 1.99 16.36 -10.20
N VAL A 293 2.71 15.50 -10.90
CA VAL A 293 2.35 14.09 -11.11
C VAL A 293 3.62 13.25 -11.10
N VAL A 294 3.60 12.16 -10.36
CA VAL A 294 4.71 11.19 -10.31
C VAL A 294 4.23 9.76 -10.54
N PRO A 295 4.99 8.95 -11.27
CA PRO A 295 4.59 7.57 -11.57
C PRO A 295 4.96 6.61 -10.43
N GLN A 296 4.13 5.59 -10.30
CA GLN A 296 4.41 4.36 -9.57
C GLN A 296 4.04 3.18 -10.43
N THR A 297 4.91 2.18 -10.54
CA THR A 297 4.63 0.95 -11.27
C THR A 297 4.79 -0.26 -10.36
N GLN A 298 3.90 -1.23 -10.50
CA GLN A 298 3.97 -2.49 -9.76
C GLN A 298 3.64 -3.65 -10.71
N HIS A 299 4.44 -4.70 -10.62
CA HIS A 299 4.29 -5.90 -11.41
C HIS A 299 4.50 -7.12 -10.52
N ASP A 300 3.51 -7.99 -10.46
CA ASP A 300 3.53 -9.20 -9.65
C ASP A 300 3.15 -10.40 -10.51
N ILE A 301 3.93 -11.45 -10.43
CA ILE A 301 3.62 -12.74 -11.03
C ILE A 301 3.62 -13.82 -9.95
N SER A 302 2.64 -14.71 -9.99
CA SER A 302 2.61 -15.86 -9.09
C SER A 302 2.21 -17.14 -9.81
N VAL A 303 2.75 -18.24 -9.33
CA VAL A 303 2.45 -19.60 -9.79
C VAL A 303 2.09 -20.44 -8.59
N SER A 304 0.95 -21.10 -8.62
CA SER A 304 0.49 -21.97 -7.54
C SER A 304 -0.15 -23.23 -8.09
N GLY A 305 -0.10 -24.31 -7.32
CA GLY A 305 -0.69 -25.58 -7.70
C GLY A 305 -0.24 -26.71 -6.79
N GLY A 306 -0.59 -27.92 -7.16
CA GLY A 306 -0.12 -29.11 -6.46
C GLY A 306 -1.10 -30.26 -6.44
N SER A 307 -0.70 -31.31 -5.77
CA SER A 307 -1.52 -32.49 -5.45
C SER A 307 -1.85 -32.48 -3.96
N GLU A 308 -2.65 -33.47 -3.50
CA GLU A 308 -2.94 -33.71 -2.09
C GLU A 308 -1.67 -33.76 -1.21
N LYS A 309 -0.57 -34.35 -1.75
CA LYS A 309 0.68 -34.56 -1.00
C LYS A 309 1.74 -33.48 -1.20
N PHE A 310 1.62 -32.67 -2.24
CA PHE A 310 2.62 -31.67 -2.55
C PHE A 310 1.96 -30.43 -3.14
N GLN A 311 2.10 -29.28 -2.48
CA GLN A 311 1.51 -28.03 -2.89
C GLN A 311 2.60 -26.94 -2.87
N TYR A 312 2.51 -26.02 -3.80
CA TYR A 312 3.48 -24.94 -3.92
C TYR A 312 2.83 -23.61 -4.30
N TYR A 313 3.44 -22.54 -3.82
CA TYR A 313 3.18 -21.16 -4.21
C TYR A 313 4.52 -20.46 -4.44
N LEU A 314 4.71 -19.87 -5.61
CA LEU A 314 5.87 -19.10 -5.98
C LEU A 314 5.41 -17.73 -6.44
N SER A 315 6.07 -16.65 -6.01
CA SER A 315 5.78 -15.31 -6.50
C SER A 315 7.05 -14.48 -6.68
N MET A 316 6.98 -13.52 -7.59
CA MET A 316 7.96 -12.48 -7.81
C MET A 316 7.23 -11.15 -8.01
N GLY A 317 7.68 -10.11 -7.33
CA GLY A 317 7.13 -8.77 -7.45
C GLY A 317 8.22 -7.73 -7.67
N TYR A 318 7.86 -6.69 -8.42
CA TYR A 318 8.65 -5.47 -8.63
C TYR A 318 7.78 -4.25 -8.37
N LEU A 319 8.31 -3.29 -7.65
CA LEU A 319 7.70 -1.99 -7.38
C LEU A 319 8.72 -0.89 -7.66
N TYR A 320 8.33 0.10 -8.44
CA TYR A 320 9.03 1.39 -8.58
C TYR A 320 8.10 2.52 -8.15
N GLN A 321 8.61 3.47 -7.38
CA GLN A 321 7.88 4.65 -6.95
C GLN A 321 8.79 5.87 -7.02
N GLU A 322 8.32 6.94 -7.66
CA GLU A 322 8.99 8.24 -7.73
C GLU A 322 8.45 9.18 -6.65
N GLY A 323 9.32 10.00 -6.06
CA GLY A 323 8.94 11.05 -5.12
C GLY A 323 8.58 12.35 -5.82
N PHE A 324 7.98 13.28 -5.09
CA PHE A 324 7.45 14.53 -5.65
C PHE A 324 8.49 15.62 -5.95
N PHE A 325 9.78 15.45 -5.63
CA PHE A 325 10.78 16.45 -5.98
C PHE A 325 11.02 16.51 -7.49
N ALA A 326 11.06 17.72 -8.04
CA ALA A 326 11.20 17.95 -9.47
C ALA A 326 12.53 17.43 -10.05
N SER A 327 13.56 17.27 -9.22
CA SER A 327 14.84 16.65 -9.60
C SER A 327 14.73 15.15 -9.92
N ARG A 328 13.68 14.45 -9.44
CA ARG A 328 13.46 13.00 -9.52
C ARG A 328 14.52 12.14 -8.83
N ASP A 329 15.37 12.75 -8.01
CA ASP A 329 16.42 12.05 -7.26
C ASP A 329 15.87 11.27 -6.07
N LEU A 330 14.61 11.52 -5.69
CA LEU A 330 13.90 10.74 -4.71
C LEU A 330 13.11 9.64 -5.40
N ASN A 331 13.60 8.41 -5.34
CA ASN A 331 12.93 7.25 -5.91
C ASN A 331 13.18 5.98 -5.09
N TYR A 332 12.34 4.98 -5.31
CA TYR A 332 12.35 3.73 -4.58
C TYR A 332 12.07 2.55 -5.51
N ASP A 333 12.93 1.54 -5.44
CA ASP A 333 12.81 0.27 -6.12
C ASP A 333 12.73 -0.87 -5.11
N LYS A 334 11.81 -1.82 -5.31
CA LYS A 334 11.70 -3.02 -4.50
C LYS A 334 11.47 -4.26 -5.34
N TYR A 335 12.27 -5.28 -5.08
CA TYR A 335 12.12 -6.62 -5.62
C TYR A 335 11.78 -7.56 -4.47
N ASN A 336 10.83 -8.44 -4.67
CA ASN A 336 10.52 -9.50 -3.73
C ASN A 336 10.29 -10.82 -4.45
N VAL A 337 10.70 -11.90 -3.80
CA VAL A 337 10.45 -13.27 -4.25
C VAL A 337 9.94 -14.06 -3.06
N ARG A 338 8.99 -14.94 -3.29
CA ARG A 338 8.45 -15.83 -2.27
C ARG A 338 8.30 -17.25 -2.81
N ALA A 339 8.62 -18.22 -1.98
CA ALA A 339 8.37 -19.63 -2.21
C ALA A 339 7.73 -20.22 -0.96
N ASN A 340 6.59 -20.88 -1.11
CA ASN A 340 5.97 -21.72 -0.10
C ASN A 340 5.80 -23.13 -0.65
N VAL A 341 6.21 -24.10 0.12
CA VAL A 341 6.07 -25.53 -0.21
C VAL A 341 5.47 -26.26 0.98
N ASN A 342 4.40 -26.99 0.73
CA ASN A 342 3.78 -27.88 1.68
C ASN A 342 3.88 -29.32 1.12
N ALA A 343 4.48 -30.23 1.86
CA ALA A 343 4.68 -31.60 1.41
C ALA A 343 4.39 -32.62 2.52
N GLU A 344 3.63 -33.65 2.21
CA GLU A 344 3.55 -34.84 3.02
C GLU A 344 4.70 -35.79 2.64
N ILE A 345 5.78 -35.80 3.44
CA ILE A 345 7.00 -36.54 3.16
C ILE A 345 6.74 -38.07 3.29
N VAL A 346 6.07 -38.44 4.36
CA VAL A 346 5.54 -39.77 4.59
C VAL A 346 4.16 -39.63 5.25
N ARG A 347 3.36 -40.68 5.24
CA ARG A 347 2.01 -40.67 5.82
C ARG A 347 2.02 -40.06 7.23
N GLY A 348 1.33 -38.94 7.41
CA GLY A 348 1.21 -38.21 8.67
C GLY A 348 2.34 -37.23 8.96
N LEU A 349 3.47 -37.22 8.22
CA LEU A 349 4.56 -36.26 8.40
C LEU A 349 4.48 -35.18 7.34
N LYS A 350 4.13 -33.97 7.75
CA LYS A 350 4.00 -32.80 6.89
C LYS A 350 5.18 -31.83 7.10
N LEU A 351 5.78 -31.40 6.00
CA LEU A 351 6.76 -30.33 5.93
C LEU A 351 6.09 -29.10 5.37
N ASN A 352 6.25 -27.96 6.04
CA ASN A 352 5.94 -26.65 5.47
C ASN A 352 7.24 -25.85 5.42
N LEU A 353 7.55 -25.28 4.26
CA LEU A 353 8.73 -24.46 4.03
C LEU A 353 8.29 -23.12 3.42
N ASP A 354 8.64 -22.03 4.08
CA ASP A 354 8.42 -20.67 3.64
C ASP A 354 9.76 -19.98 3.46
N ILE A 355 9.98 -19.39 2.28
CA ILE A 355 11.18 -18.61 1.96
C ILE A 355 10.71 -17.30 1.34
N THR A 356 11.16 -16.18 1.86
CA THR A 356 10.90 -14.85 1.28
C THR A 356 12.21 -14.07 1.18
N GLY A 357 12.53 -13.64 -0.03
CA GLY A 357 13.64 -12.75 -0.33
C GLY A 357 13.12 -11.37 -0.71
N MET A 358 13.78 -10.32 -0.22
CA MET A 358 13.49 -8.93 -0.56
C MET A 358 14.79 -8.17 -0.77
N SER A 359 14.80 -7.31 -1.78
CA SER A 359 15.85 -6.32 -1.98
C SER A 359 15.20 -5.01 -2.35
N ASP A 360 15.43 -3.97 -1.55
CA ASP A 360 14.95 -2.64 -1.87
C ASP A 360 16.09 -1.62 -1.91
N THR A 361 15.89 -0.56 -2.68
CA THR A 361 16.81 0.57 -2.80
C THR A 361 16.01 1.86 -2.79
N ARG A 362 16.38 2.78 -1.92
CA ARG A 362 15.86 4.14 -1.88
C ARG A 362 16.99 5.12 -2.16
N ASN A 363 16.84 5.90 -3.22
CA ASN A 363 17.72 7.01 -3.55
C ASN A 363 17.09 8.31 -3.07
N THR A 364 17.90 9.22 -2.52
CA THR A 364 17.46 10.55 -2.10
C THR A 364 18.56 11.57 -2.39
N PRO A 365 18.23 12.85 -2.55
CA PRO A 365 19.22 13.91 -2.44
C PRO A 365 19.98 13.80 -1.11
N TYR A 366 21.12 14.46 -0.99
CA TYR A 366 21.91 14.44 0.26
C TYR A 366 21.13 15.00 1.45
N TYR A 367 20.41 16.10 1.25
CA TYR A 367 19.56 16.70 2.28
C TYR A 367 18.28 15.89 2.46
N ASP A 368 17.86 15.70 3.71
CA ASP A 368 16.61 15.01 3.99
C ASP A 368 15.39 15.88 3.66
N SER A 369 14.24 15.24 3.38
CA SER A 369 13.02 15.93 3.02
C SER A 369 12.52 16.93 4.06
N PRO A 370 12.60 16.68 5.38
CA PRO A 370 12.25 17.68 6.39
C PRO A 370 13.11 18.94 6.34
N GLU A 371 14.41 18.81 6.12
CA GLU A 371 15.32 19.96 5.99
C GLU A 371 15.05 20.74 4.72
N LEU A 372 14.85 20.04 3.60
CA LEU A 372 14.50 20.64 2.33
C LEU A 372 13.18 21.42 2.40
N ILE A 373 12.13 20.80 2.97
CA ILE A 373 10.81 21.44 3.13
C ILE A 373 10.90 22.67 4.05
N ARG A 374 11.66 22.59 5.13
CA ARG A 374 11.87 23.74 6.01
C ARG A 374 12.55 24.89 5.28
N THR A 375 13.58 24.63 4.48
CA THR A 375 14.27 25.63 3.67
C THR A 375 13.33 26.20 2.61
N TYR A 376 12.57 25.37 1.92
CA TYR A 376 11.55 25.77 0.97
C TYR A 376 10.52 26.74 1.58
N TRP A 377 10.01 26.46 2.78
CA TRP A 377 9.07 27.35 3.47
C TRP A 377 9.70 28.66 3.94
N ALA A 378 10.97 28.62 4.29
CA ALA A 378 11.71 29.82 4.72
C ALA A 378 12.12 30.72 3.53
N THR A 379 12.20 30.15 2.33
CA THR A 379 12.58 30.89 1.13
C THR A 379 11.35 31.57 0.53
N GLY A 380 11.27 32.89 0.64
CA GLY A 380 10.15 33.66 0.09
C GLY A 380 10.22 33.79 -1.44
N SER A 381 9.07 34.06 -2.05
CA SER A 381 8.92 34.23 -3.51
C SER A 381 9.67 35.43 -4.10
N ILE A 382 10.14 36.37 -3.27
CA ILE A 382 10.99 37.49 -3.67
C ILE A 382 12.44 37.07 -3.99
N TYR A 383 12.87 35.91 -3.54
CA TYR A 383 14.21 35.39 -3.79
C TYR A 383 14.22 34.55 -5.07
N PRO A 384 15.02 34.92 -6.08
CA PRO A 384 15.17 34.09 -7.27
C PRO A 384 15.92 32.79 -6.93
N ALA A 385 15.63 31.73 -7.68
CA ALA A 385 16.35 30.46 -7.56
C ALA A 385 17.76 30.53 -8.14
N TYR A 386 17.94 31.36 -9.18
CA TYR A 386 19.20 31.57 -9.88
C TYR A 386 19.57 33.06 -9.86
N ALA A 387 20.86 33.31 -9.80
CA ALA A 387 21.41 34.69 -9.79
C ALA A 387 21.52 35.27 -11.19
N ASP A 388 21.56 34.39 -12.22
CA ASP A 388 21.72 34.77 -13.63
C ASP A 388 20.47 34.43 -14.46
N PRO A 389 20.21 35.13 -15.57
CA PRO A 389 19.08 34.84 -16.46
C PRO A 389 19.19 33.50 -17.16
N GLU A 390 20.40 32.99 -17.39
CA GLU A 390 20.70 31.71 -18.04
C GLU A 390 20.43 30.51 -17.14
N GLN A 391 20.12 30.74 -15.85
CA GLN A 391 19.84 29.73 -14.83
C GLN A 391 21.01 28.73 -14.60
N THR A 392 22.23 29.24 -14.65
CA THR A 392 23.45 28.46 -14.44
C THR A 392 24.05 28.68 -13.06
N MET A 393 23.78 29.82 -12.43
CA MET A 393 24.31 30.23 -11.13
C MET A 393 23.22 30.21 -10.08
N LEU A 394 23.29 29.27 -9.13
CA LEU A 394 22.34 29.18 -8.03
C LEU A 394 22.42 30.40 -7.12
N ASN A 395 21.29 31.02 -6.84
CA ASN A 395 21.25 32.23 -6.06
C ASN A 395 21.53 32.00 -4.58
N TYR A 396 22.31 32.90 -3.99
CA TYR A 396 22.50 33.03 -2.56
C TYR A 396 21.48 34.02 -1.99
N SER A 397 20.53 33.55 -1.20
CA SER A 397 19.45 34.39 -0.66
C SER A 397 19.85 35.27 0.53
N GLY A 398 20.96 34.96 1.20
CA GLY A 398 21.38 35.68 2.41
C GLY A 398 20.54 35.42 3.65
N LEU A 399 19.62 34.41 3.58
CA LEU A 399 18.81 33.99 4.73
C LEU A 399 19.64 33.16 5.72
N GLU A 400 19.18 33.05 6.97
CA GLU A 400 19.86 32.25 8.02
C GLU A 400 20.15 30.81 7.62
N LEU A 401 19.31 30.24 6.73
CA LEU A 401 19.50 28.87 6.25
C LEU A 401 20.56 28.74 5.15
N ASP A 402 21.03 29.84 4.58
CA ASP A 402 22.16 29.93 3.64
C ASP A 402 22.23 28.80 2.59
N LYS A 403 21.08 28.29 2.14
CA LYS A 403 20.97 27.14 1.26
C LYS A 403 20.00 27.45 0.12
N ASN A 404 20.28 26.87 -1.03
CA ASN A 404 19.39 26.97 -2.19
C ASN A 404 18.59 25.66 -2.32
N VAL A 405 17.27 25.76 -2.38
CA VAL A 405 16.35 24.60 -2.41
C VAL A 405 16.58 23.74 -3.65
N VAL A 406 16.92 24.36 -4.81
CA VAL A 406 17.24 23.61 -6.03
C VAL A 406 18.51 22.76 -5.83
N ALA A 407 19.56 23.35 -5.22
CA ALA A 407 20.76 22.59 -4.89
C ALA A 407 20.45 21.43 -3.94
N MET A 408 19.65 21.70 -2.92
CA MET A 408 19.32 20.68 -1.91
C MET A 408 18.56 19.50 -2.47
N MET A 409 17.65 19.71 -3.44
CA MET A 409 16.86 18.63 -4.03
C MET A 409 17.56 17.88 -5.16
N THR A 410 18.73 18.38 -5.64
CA THR A 410 19.43 17.83 -6.81
C THR A 410 20.69 17.10 -6.38
N ALA A 411 20.71 15.78 -6.63
CA ALA A 411 21.81 14.90 -6.23
C ALA A 411 23.13 15.24 -6.95
N ASP A 412 23.06 15.65 -8.20
CA ASP A 412 24.24 16.07 -8.98
C ASP A 412 24.89 17.33 -8.45
N ILE A 413 24.17 18.17 -7.69
CA ILE A 413 24.68 19.41 -7.12
C ILE A 413 25.16 19.20 -5.67
N SER A 414 24.30 18.73 -4.78
CA SER A 414 24.60 18.66 -3.34
C SER A 414 25.04 17.29 -2.86
N GLY A 415 24.96 16.25 -3.74
CA GLY A 415 25.22 14.88 -3.40
C GLY A 415 23.96 14.05 -3.13
N TYR A 416 24.15 12.82 -2.73
CA TYR A 416 23.06 11.83 -2.61
C TYR A 416 23.18 10.99 -1.33
N ARG A 417 22.09 10.33 -1.00
CA ARG A 417 22.05 9.20 -0.06
C ARG A 417 21.35 8.03 -0.72
N LYS A 418 21.93 6.86 -0.58
CA LYS A 418 21.38 5.59 -1.07
C LYS A 418 21.23 4.63 0.10
N TYR A 419 20.01 4.14 0.28
CA TYR A 419 19.66 3.18 1.30
C TYR A 419 19.30 1.87 0.61
N GLN A 420 20.05 0.82 0.91
CA GLN A 420 19.77 -0.53 0.39
C GLN A 420 19.48 -1.47 1.54
N GLN A 421 18.42 -2.25 1.40
CA GLN A 421 18.12 -3.31 2.34
C GLN A 421 17.95 -4.63 1.57
N LYS A 422 18.63 -5.67 2.06
CA LYS A 422 18.45 -7.03 1.58
C LYS A 422 17.98 -7.88 2.76
N LYS A 423 16.89 -8.62 2.56
CA LYS A 423 16.33 -9.47 3.59
C LYS A 423 16.00 -10.84 3.04
N LEU A 424 16.37 -11.88 3.79
CA LEU A 424 15.95 -13.25 3.56
C LEU A 424 15.26 -13.73 4.84
N THR A 425 14.03 -14.18 4.72
CA THR A 425 13.30 -14.78 5.81
C THR A 425 12.95 -16.22 5.44
N THR A 426 13.21 -17.15 6.35
CA THR A 426 12.90 -18.55 6.16
C THR A 426 12.18 -19.09 7.38
N ALA A 427 11.20 -19.96 7.16
CA ALA A 427 10.56 -20.72 8.22
C ALA A 427 10.32 -22.14 7.71
N ALA A 428 10.67 -23.12 8.52
CA ALA A 428 10.41 -24.53 8.25
C ALA A 428 9.68 -25.13 9.43
N SER A 429 8.60 -25.86 9.19
CA SER A 429 7.91 -26.62 10.22
C SER A 429 7.69 -28.05 9.81
N LEU A 430 7.85 -28.96 10.76
CA LEU A 430 7.50 -30.37 10.66
C LEU A 430 6.35 -30.65 11.61
N GLU A 431 5.31 -31.28 11.12
CA GLU A 431 4.15 -31.69 11.90
C GLU A 431 3.90 -33.18 11.67
N TYR A 432 3.77 -33.95 12.76
CA TYR A 432 3.45 -35.35 12.71
C TYR A 432 2.10 -35.65 13.37
N ASP A 433 1.19 -36.23 12.60
CA ASP A 433 -0.14 -36.63 13.06
C ASP A 433 -0.10 -38.13 13.48
N PHE A 434 -0.19 -38.35 14.80
CA PHE A 434 -0.18 -39.70 15.38
C PHE A 434 -1.47 -40.49 15.09
N GLY A 435 -2.56 -39.81 14.71
CA GLY A 435 -3.79 -40.48 14.27
C GLY A 435 -3.61 -41.38 13.05
N THR A 436 -2.51 -41.15 12.29
CA THR A 436 -2.13 -42.02 11.15
C THR A 436 -1.53 -43.36 11.57
N VAL A 437 -1.09 -43.49 12.81
CA VAL A 437 -0.50 -44.70 13.37
C VAL A 437 -1.59 -45.59 13.98
N THR A 438 -2.50 -45.02 14.75
CA THR A 438 -3.62 -45.74 15.39
C THR A 438 -4.77 -44.77 15.67
N ASP A 439 -6.00 -45.28 15.55
CA ASP A 439 -7.21 -44.50 15.85
C ASP A 439 -7.27 -44.04 17.32
N ALA A 440 -6.59 -44.71 18.23
CA ALA A 440 -6.50 -44.33 19.64
C ALA A 440 -5.77 -42.99 19.85
N LEU A 441 -4.92 -42.57 18.90
CA LEU A 441 -4.18 -41.31 18.93
C LEU A 441 -4.75 -40.28 17.96
N LYS A 442 -5.96 -40.46 17.48
CA LYS A 442 -6.62 -39.53 16.57
C LYS A 442 -6.83 -38.17 17.24
N GLY A 443 -6.36 -37.13 16.59
CA GLY A 443 -6.36 -35.75 17.11
C GLY A 443 -5.09 -35.36 17.86
N LEU A 444 -4.14 -36.27 18.09
CA LEU A 444 -2.84 -35.96 18.65
C LEU A 444 -1.84 -35.64 17.53
N SER A 445 -1.29 -34.44 17.52
CA SER A 445 -0.20 -34.06 16.62
C SER A 445 0.91 -33.33 17.38
N VAL A 446 2.14 -33.41 16.85
CA VAL A 446 3.28 -32.61 17.33
C VAL A 446 3.83 -31.83 16.19
N LYS A 447 4.01 -30.52 16.42
CA LYS A 447 4.58 -29.57 15.45
C LYS A 447 5.80 -28.91 16.02
N GLY A 448 6.91 -28.95 15.27
CA GLY A 448 8.11 -28.17 15.52
C GLY A 448 8.32 -27.16 14.41
N MET A 449 8.70 -25.94 14.76
CA MET A 449 9.01 -24.87 13.80
C MET A 449 10.37 -24.24 14.13
N TYR A 450 11.12 -23.98 13.07
CA TYR A 450 12.37 -23.21 13.12
C TYR A 450 12.29 -22.08 12.08
N SER A 451 12.71 -20.88 12.47
CA SER A 451 12.84 -19.75 11.54
C SER A 451 14.21 -19.11 11.63
N TYR A 452 14.67 -18.62 10.50
CA TYR A 452 15.93 -17.88 10.35
C TYR A 452 15.71 -16.69 9.47
N ASP A 453 16.04 -15.48 10.00
CA ASP A 453 15.95 -14.23 9.28
C ASP A 453 17.34 -13.60 9.18
N TYR A 454 17.71 -13.24 7.96
CA TYR A 454 18.91 -12.49 7.63
C TYR A 454 18.52 -11.12 7.10
N ARG A 455 19.15 -10.08 7.59
CA ARG A 455 18.97 -8.71 7.11
C ARG A 455 20.34 -8.04 6.96
N HIS A 456 20.52 -7.39 5.83
CA HIS A 456 21.67 -6.54 5.53
C HIS A 456 21.19 -5.18 5.08
N ASP A 457 21.59 -4.14 5.80
CA ASP A 457 21.36 -2.74 5.47
C ASP A 457 22.70 -2.14 5.03
N ASP A 458 22.72 -1.52 3.86
CA ASP A 458 23.86 -0.80 3.32
C ASP A 458 23.42 0.63 2.99
N ASN A 459 24.06 1.60 3.65
CA ASN A 459 23.74 3.01 3.51
C ASN A 459 24.97 3.73 2.99
N GLU A 460 24.83 4.32 1.82
CA GLU A 460 25.87 5.14 1.20
C GLU A 460 25.40 6.60 1.21
N ALA A 461 26.28 7.51 1.58
CA ALA A 461 26.05 8.94 1.50
C ALA A 461 27.27 9.61 0.87
N TYR A 462 27.00 10.50 -0.05
CA TYR A 462 28.02 11.32 -0.67
C TYR A 462 27.55 12.78 -0.66
N ARG A 463 28.30 13.63 0.03
CA ARG A 463 28.07 15.07 0.03
C ARG A 463 28.97 15.70 -1.02
N ARG A 464 28.40 16.62 -1.79
CA ARG A 464 29.15 17.45 -2.74
C ARG A 464 29.24 18.89 -2.25
N GLU A 465 30.38 19.49 -2.50
CA GLU A 465 30.59 20.93 -2.43
C GLU A 465 29.92 21.60 -3.62
N TYR A 466 29.25 22.73 -3.39
CA TYR A 466 28.65 23.52 -4.44
C TYR A 466 28.73 25.00 -4.12
N SER A 467 28.63 25.86 -5.15
CA SER A 467 28.71 27.30 -5.03
C SER A 467 27.35 27.97 -5.20
N LEU A 468 27.11 29.01 -4.40
CA LEU A 468 26.00 29.95 -4.55
C LEU A 468 26.53 31.32 -4.94
N TYR A 469 25.72 32.10 -5.66
CA TYR A 469 26.13 33.35 -6.25
C TYR A 469 25.19 34.46 -5.80
N ALA A 470 25.76 35.60 -5.43
CA ALA A 470 25.02 36.82 -5.16
C ALA A 470 25.47 37.89 -6.15
N TYR A 471 24.55 38.42 -6.97
CA TYR A 471 24.83 39.48 -7.90
C TYR A 471 24.97 40.83 -7.17
N ASP A 472 26.08 41.50 -7.36
CA ASP A 472 26.36 42.86 -6.91
C ASP A 472 26.14 43.84 -8.09
N SER A 473 24.98 44.51 -8.12
CA SER A 473 24.61 45.40 -9.21
C SER A 473 25.44 46.69 -9.28
N VAL A 474 26.16 47.05 -8.22
CA VAL A 474 27.02 48.26 -8.19
C VAL A 474 28.34 47.98 -8.89
N LYS A 475 28.86 46.75 -8.71
CA LYS A 475 30.15 46.35 -9.29
C LYS A 475 30.00 45.55 -10.57
N ASP A 476 28.77 45.16 -10.92
CA ASP A 476 28.44 44.27 -12.02
C ASP A 476 29.21 42.92 -11.95
N ILE A 477 29.26 42.32 -10.78
CA ILE A 477 29.94 41.05 -10.52
C ILE A 477 29.08 40.07 -9.74
N TYR A 478 29.39 38.79 -9.87
CA TYR A 478 28.81 37.73 -9.03
C TYR A 478 29.78 37.37 -7.90
N ASN A 479 29.35 37.62 -6.66
CA ASN A 479 30.07 37.15 -5.47
C ASN A 479 29.76 35.67 -5.24
N VAL A 480 30.79 34.87 -5.03
CA VAL A 480 30.69 33.42 -4.88
C VAL A 480 30.81 33.06 -3.40
N LYS A 481 29.93 32.14 -2.96
CA LYS A 481 29.99 31.50 -1.65
C LYS A 481 29.91 29.98 -1.84
N THR A 482 30.91 29.27 -1.35
CA THR A 482 30.98 27.81 -1.45
C THR A 482 30.38 27.15 -0.20
N TYR A 483 29.60 26.11 -0.40
CA TYR A 483 28.92 25.36 0.66
C TYR A 483 29.29 23.90 0.67
N GLY A 484 29.43 23.40 1.88
CA GLY A 484 29.72 22.00 2.14
C GLY A 484 31.19 21.64 1.91
N GLU A 485 31.51 20.43 2.23
CA GLU A 485 32.76 19.76 1.89
C GLU A 485 32.41 18.42 1.29
N SER A 486 33.09 18.03 0.23
CA SER A 486 32.90 16.72 -0.38
C SER A 486 33.36 15.64 0.59
N SER A 487 32.47 14.79 1.01
CA SER A 487 32.78 13.70 1.94
C SER A 487 31.93 12.46 1.66
N PRO A 488 32.56 11.30 1.44
CA PRO A 488 31.88 10.02 1.40
C PRO A 488 31.63 9.47 2.81
N SER A 489 30.52 8.81 3.03
CA SER A 489 30.31 7.97 4.19
C SER A 489 29.46 6.75 3.85
N ASN A 490 29.93 5.58 4.26
CA ASN A 490 29.22 4.32 4.04
C ASN A 490 28.97 3.66 5.40
N LEU A 491 27.75 3.17 5.59
CA LEU A 491 27.40 2.42 6.78
C LEU A 491 26.67 1.15 6.35
N SER A 492 27.32 0.00 6.59
CA SER A 492 26.72 -1.31 6.39
C SER A 492 26.40 -1.97 7.71
N LYS A 493 25.21 -2.56 7.83
CA LYS A 493 24.79 -3.31 9.01
C LYS A 493 24.17 -4.64 8.60
N THR A 494 24.68 -5.72 9.17
CA THR A 494 24.13 -7.06 9.01
C THR A 494 23.54 -7.54 10.32
N SER A 495 22.34 -8.09 10.29
CA SER A 495 21.69 -8.69 11.44
C SER A 495 21.13 -10.07 11.10
N TYR A 496 21.20 -10.97 12.07
CA TYR A 496 20.67 -12.33 11.99
C TYR A 496 19.68 -12.52 13.12
N ASN A 497 18.46 -12.95 12.78
CA ASN A 497 17.46 -13.32 13.76
C ASN A 497 17.04 -14.77 13.49
N PHE A 498 16.99 -15.56 14.55
CA PHE A 498 16.47 -16.91 14.48
C PHE A 498 15.54 -17.17 15.64
N SER A 499 14.49 -17.92 15.40
CA SER A 499 13.57 -18.37 16.42
C SER A 499 13.29 -19.86 16.28
N GLN A 500 13.03 -20.49 17.40
CA GLN A 500 12.66 -21.90 17.49
C GLN A 500 11.37 -22.01 18.27
N GLN A 501 10.40 -22.73 17.71
CA GLN A 501 9.11 -22.95 18.36
C GLN A 501 8.76 -24.44 18.32
N LEU A 502 8.30 -24.94 19.46
CA LEU A 502 7.71 -26.26 19.60
C LEU A 502 6.26 -26.08 20.06
N ALA A 503 5.33 -26.59 19.28
CA ALA A 503 3.91 -26.60 19.64
C ALA A 503 3.40 -28.03 19.64
N GLN A 504 2.61 -28.39 20.68
CA GLN A 504 1.89 -29.67 20.79
C GLN A 504 0.40 -29.33 20.81
N ALA A 505 -0.35 -30.00 19.94
CA ALA A 505 -1.80 -29.89 19.90
C ALA A 505 -2.41 -31.28 20.22
N LEU A 506 -3.44 -31.25 21.06
CA LEU A 506 -4.25 -32.42 21.43
C LEU A 506 -5.61 -32.31 20.75
#